data_78436bc9ca3db83770cc2408d934a94d
#
_entry.id   78436bc9ca3db83770cc2408d934a94d
#
_cell.length_a   1.000
_cell.length_b   1.000
_cell.length_c   1.000
_cell.angle_alpha   90.00
_cell.angle_beta   90.00
_cell.angle_gamma   90.00
#
_symmetry.space_group_name_H-M   'P 1'
#
loop_
_entity.id
_entity.type
_entity.pdbx_description
1 polymer ?
#
loop_
_entity_poly.entity_id
_entity_poly.type
_entity_poly.pdbx_seq_one_letter_code
_entity_poly.pdbx_strand_id
1 'polypeptide(L)'
;LLNIAKCFTAMPGRARILPGVKSVTLFDDTYNAAPSSTISAIRDLASVTLAPHQRKIACLGENRELGAKAEEMHYRIGQEAARANVDVLVVCGIFAHAMKDGALAAGLPADRVHVIEDTPQAGLFIQDIIKPGDIVLAKASQGTLETKGVRMERVIKELMAEPLRAKELLVRQEGKWVQ
;
A
#
# COMPACT_ATOMS: atom_id res chain seq x y z
N LEU A 1 30.62 -0.01 5.09
CA LEU A 1 29.24 -0.41 4.73
C LEU A 1 28.20 0.22 5.67
N LEU A 2 28.38 0.15 7.00
CA LEU A 2 27.45 0.73 7.99
C LEU A 2 27.21 2.23 7.85
N ASN A 3 28.19 3.02 7.40
CA ASN A 3 28.05 4.46 7.21
C ASN A 3 27.27 4.81 5.94
N ILE A 4 27.35 4.00 4.89
CA ILE A 4 26.56 4.19 3.66
C ILE A 4 25.09 3.96 3.95
N ALA A 5 24.73 2.91 4.69
CA ALA A 5 23.34 2.62 5.06
C ALA A 5 22.68 3.74 5.88
N LYS A 6 23.44 4.46 6.71
CA LYS A 6 22.95 5.61 7.50
C LYS A 6 22.67 6.86 6.66
N CYS A 7 23.32 6.98 5.50
CA CYS A 7 23.18 8.13 4.60
C CYS A 7 22.18 7.86 3.46
N PHE A 8 21.70 6.62 3.33
CA PHE A 8 20.77 6.26 2.26
C PHE A 8 19.34 6.58 2.69
N THR A 9 18.78 7.60 2.08
CA THR A 9 17.33 7.89 2.19
C THR A 9 16.65 7.38 0.92
N ALA A 10 15.72 6.46 1.06
CA ALA A 10 14.95 5.97 -0.07
C ALA A 10 14.20 7.13 -0.74
N MET A 11 14.14 7.09 -2.07
CA MET A 11 13.37 8.09 -2.84
C MET A 11 11.88 8.01 -2.46
N PRO A 12 11.12 9.11 -2.56
CA PRO A 12 9.68 9.09 -2.35
C PRO A 12 8.99 7.98 -3.15
N GLY A 13 8.11 7.23 -2.51
CA GLY A 13 7.37 6.13 -3.11
C GLY A 13 8.18 4.89 -3.50
N ARG A 14 9.42 4.77 -3.03
CA ARG A 14 10.31 3.62 -3.28
C ARG A 14 10.73 2.95 -1.98
N ALA A 15 9.87 2.10 -1.45
CA ALA A 15 10.09 1.38 -0.19
C ALA A 15 10.54 2.30 0.96
N ARG A 16 9.98 3.52 1.01
CA ARG A 16 10.35 4.52 2.00
C ARG A 16 9.58 4.32 3.30
N ILE A 17 10.28 4.37 4.42
CA ILE A 17 9.65 4.32 5.74
C ILE A 17 9.38 5.73 6.22
N LEU A 18 8.12 6.00 6.59
CA LEU A 18 7.67 7.29 7.10
C LEU A 18 6.93 7.11 8.42
N PRO A 19 7.00 8.10 9.34
CA PRO A 19 6.15 8.12 10.52
C PRO A 19 4.69 8.42 10.12
N GLY A 20 3.76 7.66 10.68
CA GLY A 20 2.32 7.87 10.51
C GLY A 20 1.67 8.44 11.76
N VAL A 21 0.42 8.93 11.60
CA VAL A 21 -0.43 9.33 12.73
C VAL A 21 -0.63 8.16 13.69
N LYS A 22 -1.04 8.43 14.92
CA LYS A 22 -1.25 7.41 15.95
C LYS A 22 -0.02 6.50 16.20
N SER A 23 1.19 6.98 15.91
CA SER A 23 2.45 6.23 16.07
C SER A 23 2.52 4.93 15.24
N VAL A 24 1.95 4.92 14.05
CA VAL A 24 2.12 3.81 13.09
C VAL A 24 3.33 4.04 12.21
N THR A 25 3.81 2.97 11.59
CA THR A 25 4.87 3.03 10.58
C THR A 25 4.26 2.89 9.19
N LEU A 26 4.59 3.79 8.28
CA LEU A 26 4.15 3.73 6.89
C LEU A 26 5.28 3.20 6.01
N PHE A 27 4.97 2.22 5.18
CA PHE A 27 5.84 1.67 4.16
C PHE A 27 5.34 2.19 2.79
N ASP A 28 5.89 3.33 2.37
CA ASP A 28 5.53 4.01 1.12
C ASP A 28 6.27 3.38 -0.06
N ASP A 29 5.55 2.57 -0.85
CA ASP A 29 6.04 2.00 -2.11
C ASP A 29 5.08 2.35 -3.26
N THR A 30 4.68 3.61 -3.31
CA THR A 30 3.58 4.13 -4.15
C THR A 30 4.03 4.67 -5.51
N TYR A 31 5.33 4.64 -5.84
CA TYR A 31 5.83 5.19 -7.11
C TYR A 31 5.30 4.40 -8.31
N ASN A 32 5.46 3.09 -8.30
CA ASN A 32 4.99 2.19 -9.35
C ASN A 32 4.91 0.75 -8.83
N ALA A 33 4.18 -0.11 -9.54
CA ALA A 33 4.05 -1.51 -9.20
C ALA A 33 4.01 -2.41 -10.46
N ALA A 34 4.59 -3.59 -10.30
CA ALA A 34 4.39 -4.75 -11.14
C ALA A 34 4.06 -5.94 -10.21
N PRO A 35 3.42 -7.01 -10.68
CA PRO A 35 3.04 -8.13 -9.81
C PRO A 35 4.18 -8.68 -8.95
N SER A 36 5.36 -8.86 -9.55
CA SER A 36 6.55 -9.34 -8.83
C SER A 36 6.98 -8.39 -7.72
N SER A 37 7.03 -7.09 -7.98
CA SER A 37 7.41 -6.09 -6.98
C SER A 37 6.34 -5.91 -5.90
N THR A 38 5.05 -6.11 -6.23
CA THR A 38 3.96 -6.08 -5.25
C THR A 38 4.06 -7.27 -4.31
N ILE A 39 4.30 -8.47 -4.83
CA ILE A 39 4.52 -9.68 -4.03
C ILE A 39 5.77 -9.54 -3.16
N SER A 40 6.86 -8.96 -3.69
CA SER A 40 8.05 -8.69 -2.87
C SER A 40 7.75 -7.76 -1.70
N ALA A 41 7.07 -6.63 -1.94
CA ALA A 41 6.70 -5.69 -0.88
C ALA A 41 5.78 -6.31 0.19
N ILE A 42 4.86 -7.20 -0.21
CA ILE A 42 4.03 -7.97 0.73
C ILE A 42 4.90 -8.89 1.60
N ARG A 43 5.89 -9.56 1.02
CA ARG A 43 6.83 -10.42 1.75
C ARG A 43 7.75 -9.62 2.67
N ASP A 44 8.19 -8.44 2.23
CA ASP A 44 8.96 -7.52 3.06
C ASP A 44 8.14 -7.08 4.28
N LEU A 45 6.87 -6.70 4.08
CA LEU A 45 5.93 -6.42 5.17
C LEU A 45 5.78 -7.63 6.10
N ALA A 46 5.63 -8.84 5.54
CA ALA A 46 5.49 -10.07 6.34
C ALA A 46 6.72 -10.35 7.20
N SER A 47 7.93 -10.02 6.71
CA SER A 47 9.20 -10.25 7.40
C SER A 47 9.42 -9.37 8.63
N VAL A 48 8.66 -8.27 8.76
CA VAL A 48 8.79 -7.37 9.91
C VAL A 48 8.32 -8.07 11.17
N THR A 49 9.20 -8.09 12.19
CA THR A 49 8.84 -8.57 13.52
C THR A 49 8.10 -7.45 14.26
N LEU A 50 6.88 -7.71 14.67
CA LEU A 50 6.04 -6.80 15.43
C LEU A 50 5.85 -7.32 16.87
N ALA A 51 5.59 -6.40 17.80
CA ALA A 51 5.16 -6.76 19.12
C ALA A 51 3.75 -7.41 19.08
N PRO A 52 3.37 -8.23 20.10
CA PRO A 52 2.00 -8.71 20.22
C PRO A 52 1.00 -7.55 20.09
N HIS A 53 -0.13 -7.75 19.43
CA HIS A 53 -1.19 -6.77 19.17
C HIS A 53 -0.91 -5.68 18.10
N GLN A 54 0.30 -5.58 17.61
CA GLN A 54 0.58 -4.77 16.43
C GLN A 54 0.24 -5.53 15.15
N ARG A 55 -0.20 -4.83 14.11
CA ARG A 55 -0.74 -5.45 12.90
C ARG A 55 0.00 -5.02 11.64
N LYS A 56 -0.02 -5.92 10.66
CA LYS A 56 0.44 -5.70 9.30
C LYS A 56 -0.76 -5.39 8.41
N ILE A 57 -0.84 -4.18 7.92
CA ILE A 57 -1.93 -3.71 7.06
C ILE A 57 -1.36 -3.50 5.66
N ALA A 58 -1.97 -4.10 4.65
CA ALA A 58 -1.60 -3.88 3.26
C ALA A 58 -2.72 -3.12 2.54
N CYS A 59 -2.39 -1.95 1.97
CA CYS A 59 -3.25 -1.20 1.08
C CYS A 59 -2.70 -1.32 -0.34
N LEU A 60 -3.37 -2.09 -1.19
CA LEU A 60 -2.89 -2.46 -2.51
C LEU A 60 -3.82 -1.94 -3.60
N GLY A 61 -3.25 -1.36 -4.64
CA GLY A 61 -3.97 -0.95 -5.81
C GLY A 61 -3.60 -1.75 -7.05
N GLU A 62 -4.16 -1.34 -8.18
CA GLU A 62 -3.96 -2.02 -9.45
C GLU A 62 -2.50 -2.04 -9.91
N ASN A 63 -2.12 -3.13 -10.55
CA ASN A 63 -0.90 -3.27 -11.33
C ASN A 63 -1.28 -3.15 -12.81
N ARG A 64 -0.66 -2.23 -13.54
CA ARG A 64 -1.02 -1.89 -14.92
C ARG A 64 -0.18 -2.64 -15.94
N GLU A 65 -0.57 -2.52 -17.22
CA GLU A 65 0.15 -3.08 -18.36
C GLU A 65 0.21 -4.62 -18.41
N LEU A 66 -0.78 -5.28 -17.80
CA LEU A 66 -0.84 -6.75 -17.72
C LEU A 66 -1.68 -7.39 -18.85
N GLY A 67 -2.41 -6.58 -19.62
CA GLY A 67 -3.27 -7.09 -20.69
C GLY A 67 -4.26 -8.13 -20.19
N ALA A 68 -4.45 -9.20 -20.94
CA ALA A 68 -5.39 -10.28 -20.61
C ALA A 68 -5.09 -11.04 -19.31
N LYS A 69 -3.89 -10.86 -18.73
CA LYS A 69 -3.50 -11.51 -17.46
C LYS A 69 -3.80 -10.66 -16.23
N ALA A 70 -4.39 -9.48 -16.41
CA ALA A 70 -4.56 -8.53 -15.31
C ALA A 70 -5.36 -9.14 -14.14
N GLU A 71 -6.51 -9.71 -14.41
CA GLU A 71 -7.38 -10.29 -13.39
C GLU A 71 -6.71 -11.45 -12.64
N GLU A 72 -6.10 -12.39 -13.38
CA GLU A 72 -5.35 -13.51 -12.80
C GLU A 72 -4.22 -13.03 -11.88
N MET A 73 -3.45 -12.03 -12.32
CA MET A 73 -2.32 -11.54 -11.54
C MET A 73 -2.79 -10.83 -10.25
N HIS A 74 -3.88 -10.08 -10.31
CA HIS A 74 -4.45 -9.45 -9.12
C HIS A 74 -5.04 -10.47 -8.14
N TYR A 75 -5.70 -11.52 -8.65
CA TYR A 75 -6.14 -12.65 -7.83
C TYR A 75 -4.95 -13.29 -7.09
N ARG A 76 -3.83 -13.54 -7.78
CA ARG A 76 -2.60 -14.10 -7.18
C ARG A 76 -2.00 -13.16 -6.13
N ILE A 77 -2.02 -11.84 -6.35
CA ILE A 77 -1.56 -10.86 -5.36
C ILE A 77 -2.40 -10.97 -4.07
N GLY A 78 -3.72 -11.10 -4.20
CA GLY A 78 -4.60 -11.34 -3.05
C GLY A 78 -4.24 -12.62 -2.30
N GLN A 79 -3.99 -13.72 -3.02
CA GLN A 79 -3.54 -14.96 -2.39
C GLN A 79 -2.22 -14.79 -1.62
N GLU A 80 -1.26 -14.07 -2.19
CA GLU A 80 0.04 -13.82 -1.53
C GLU A 80 -0.12 -12.96 -0.27
N ALA A 81 -1.03 -11.97 -0.27
CA ALA A 81 -1.33 -11.20 0.92
C ALA A 81 -1.87 -12.08 2.07
N ALA A 82 -2.77 -13.00 1.76
CA ALA A 82 -3.27 -13.97 2.74
C ALA A 82 -2.18 -14.91 3.26
N ARG A 83 -1.37 -15.49 2.35
CA ARG A 83 -0.25 -16.38 2.72
C ARG A 83 0.84 -15.67 3.55
N ALA A 84 1.00 -14.38 3.34
CA ALA A 84 1.91 -13.53 4.10
C ALA A 84 1.37 -13.15 5.49
N ASN A 85 0.17 -13.63 5.86
CA ASN A 85 -0.49 -13.34 7.12
C ASN A 85 -0.63 -11.85 7.40
N VAL A 86 -1.06 -11.06 6.39
CA VAL A 86 -1.45 -9.68 6.66
C VAL A 86 -2.71 -9.68 7.53
N ASP A 87 -2.78 -8.77 8.48
CA ASP A 87 -3.92 -8.71 9.41
C ASP A 87 -5.13 -8.02 8.79
N VAL A 88 -4.89 -7.03 7.92
CA VAL A 88 -5.93 -6.31 7.18
C VAL A 88 -5.45 -6.06 5.76
N LEU A 89 -6.30 -6.36 4.78
CA LEU A 89 -6.08 -6.07 3.37
C LEU A 89 -7.11 -5.05 2.90
N VAL A 90 -6.65 -3.89 2.46
CA VAL A 90 -7.45 -2.88 1.76
C VAL A 90 -7.07 -2.89 0.30
N VAL A 91 -8.03 -2.99 -0.61
CA VAL A 91 -7.79 -3.08 -2.05
C VAL A 91 -8.55 -1.99 -2.80
N CYS A 92 -7.85 -1.34 -3.75
CA CYS A 92 -8.35 -0.21 -4.52
C CYS A 92 -8.23 -0.46 -6.03
N GLY A 93 -9.07 0.22 -6.81
CA GLY A 93 -9.03 0.18 -8.27
C GLY A 93 -9.86 -0.92 -8.90
N ILE A 94 -9.81 -1.00 -10.24
CA ILE A 94 -10.72 -1.84 -11.05
C ILE A 94 -10.56 -3.36 -10.81
N PHE A 95 -9.38 -3.80 -10.34
CA PHE A 95 -9.11 -5.20 -10.02
C PHE A 95 -9.17 -5.51 -8.51
N ALA A 96 -9.76 -4.62 -7.71
CA ALA A 96 -9.87 -4.80 -6.27
C ALA A 96 -10.65 -6.07 -5.90
N HIS A 97 -11.72 -6.38 -6.64
CA HIS A 97 -12.50 -7.61 -6.42
C HIS A 97 -11.68 -8.88 -6.70
N ALA A 98 -10.88 -8.91 -7.75
CA ALA A 98 -10.00 -10.05 -8.02
C ALA A 98 -8.97 -10.26 -6.89
N MET A 99 -8.38 -9.20 -6.34
CA MET A 99 -7.49 -9.30 -5.18
C MET A 99 -8.24 -9.79 -3.94
N LYS A 100 -9.45 -9.28 -3.68
CA LYS A 100 -10.29 -9.75 -2.59
C LYS A 100 -10.57 -11.25 -2.73
N ASP A 101 -11.05 -11.69 -3.88
CA ASP A 101 -11.42 -13.09 -4.11
C ASP A 101 -10.22 -14.02 -3.93
N GLY A 102 -9.04 -13.60 -4.41
CA GLY A 102 -7.78 -14.32 -4.19
C GLY A 102 -7.42 -14.43 -2.70
N ALA A 103 -7.58 -13.36 -1.94
CA ALA A 103 -7.28 -13.34 -0.52
C ALA A 103 -8.23 -14.25 0.28
N LEU A 104 -9.54 -14.19 -0.02
CA LEU A 104 -10.55 -15.06 0.59
C LEU A 104 -10.29 -16.54 0.27
N ALA A 105 -9.99 -16.85 -1.00
CA ALA A 105 -9.69 -18.22 -1.42
C ALA A 105 -8.42 -18.78 -0.75
N ALA A 106 -7.49 -17.92 -0.33
CA ALA A 106 -6.29 -18.31 0.40
C ALA A 106 -6.45 -18.25 1.94
N GLY A 107 -7.67 -18.02 2.43
CA GLY A 107 -8.05 -18.15 3.84
C GLY A 107 -7.98 -16.86 4.66
N LEU A 108 -7.81 -15.68 4.05
CA LEU A 108 -7.93 -14.42 4.79
C LEU A 108 -9.40 -14.18 5.16
N PRO A 109 -9.76 -13.96 6.45
CA PRO A 109 -11.14 -13.74 6.85
C PRO A 109 -11.80 -12.55 6.14
N ALA A 110 -13.07 -12.68 5.79
CA ALA A 110 -13.78 -11.68 4.99
C ALA A 110 -13.90 -10.31 5.68
N ASP A 111 -13.98 -10.29 7.00
CA ASP A 111 -13.99 -9.07 7.83
C ASP A 111 -12.64 -8.34 7.87
N ARG A 112 -11.59 -8.95 7.33
CA ARG A 112 -10.24 -8.36 7.21
C ARG A 112 -9.92 -7.90 5.78
N VAL A 113 -10.84 -8.05 4.82
CA VAL A 113 -10.64 -7.64 3.43
C VAL A 113 -11.65 -6.55 3.04
N HIS A 114 -11.15 -5.38 2.73
CA HIS A 114 -11.96 -4.20 2.42
C HIS A 114 -11.71 -3.72 1.00
N VAL A 115 -12.76 -3.58 0.20
CA VAL A 115 -12.71 -2.98 -1.15
C VAL A 115 -13.13 -1.53 -1.03
N ILE A 116 -12.22 -0.60 -1.34
CA ILE A 116 -12.46 0.84 -1.29
C ILE A 116 -11.87 1.45 -2.55
N GLU A 117 -12.72 1.87 -3.48
CA GLU A 117 -12.27 2.33 -4.81
C GLU A 117 -11.47 3.63 -4.75
N ASP A 118 -11.91 4.58 -3.93
CA ASP A 118 -11.29 5.89 -3.78
C ASP A 118 -10.13 5.86 -2.78
N THR A 119 -8.94 6.28 -3.21
CA THR A 119 -7.72 6.19 -2.39
C THR A 119 -7.70 7.13 -1.18
N PRO A 120 -8.19 8.39 -1.23
CA PRO A 120 -8.41 9.18 -0.03
C PRO A 120 -9.34 8.48 0.98
N GLN A 121 -10.45 7.93 0.52
CA GLN A 121 -11.37 7.21 1.40
C GLN A 121 -10.73 5.96 2.01
N ALA A 122 -9.90 5.25 1.26
CA ALA A 122 -9.11 4.13 1.79
C ALA A 122 -8.13 4.61 2.87
N GLY A 123 -7.49 5.76 2.67
CA GLY A 123 -6.63 6.38 3.68
C GLY A 123 -7.38 6.72 4.96
N LEU A 124 -8.54 7.37 4.86
CA LEU A 124 -9.38 7.72 6.00
C LEU A 124 -9.89 6.46 6.73
N PHE A 125 -10.36 5.45 5.99
CA PHE A 125 -10.74 4.17 6.58
C PHE A 125 -9.60 3.53 7.37
N ILE A 126 -8.39 3.48 6.79
CA ILE A 126 -7.22 2.95 7.49
C ILE A 126 -6.92 3.80 8.72
N GLN A 127 -7.02 5.14 8.62
CA GLN A 127 -6.80 6.04 9.75
C GLN A 127 -7.74 5.73 10.92
N ASP A 128 -8.99 5.33 10.66
CA ASP A 128 -9.96 4.98 11.69
C ASP A 128 -9.60 3.69 12.41
N ILE A 129 -9.10 2.70 11.68
CA ILE A 129 -8.85 1.35 12.23
C ILE A 129 -7.45 1.13 12.81
N ILE A 130 -6.44 1.95 12.43
CA ILE A 130 -5.06 1.78 12.89
C ILE A 130 -4.88 2.00 14.38
N LYS A 131 -3.92 1.27 14.95
CA LYS A 131 -3.52 1.33 16.36
C LYS A 131 -2.02 1.60 16.47
N PRO A 132 -1.56 2.19 17.58
CA PRO A 132 -0.13 2.42 17.79
C PRO A 132 0.72 1.18 17.55
N GLY A 133 1.77 1.34 16.75
CA GLY A 133 2.70 0.29 16.39
C GLY A 133 2.32 -0.55 15.17
N ASP A 134 1.13 -0.37 14.60
CA ASP A 134 0.79 -1.00 13.31
C ASP A 134 1.75 -0.54 12.20
N ILE A 135 1.96 -1.39 11.22
CA ILE A 135 2.69 -1.03 9.98
C ILE A 135 1.75 -1.11 8.78
N VAL A 136 1.77 -0.08 7.94
CA VAL A 136 0.90 0.04 6.77
C VAL A 136 1.75 0.11 5.50
N LEU A 137 1.66 -0.90 4.65
CA LEU A 137 2.19 -0.87 3.28
C LEU A 137 1.16 -0.23 2.35
N ALA A 138 1.59 0.73 1.52
CA ALA A 138 0.78 1.23 0.42
C ALA A 138 1.53 1.05 -0.91
N LYS A 139 0.90 0.35 -1.88
CA LYS A 139 1.52 0.06 -3.18
C LYS A 139 0.52 -0.10 -4.32
N ALA A 140 0.80 0.59 -5.44
CA ALA A 140 0.11 0.42 -6.72
C ALA A 140 0.98 0.89 -7.88
N SER A 141 0.57 0.56 -9.09
CA SER A 141 1.08 1.19 -10.30
C SER A 141 0.75 2.68 -10.34
N GLN A 142 1.56 3.43 -11.04
CA GLN A 142 1.31 4.84 -11.29
C GLN A 142 -0.02 5.02 -12.04
N GLY A 143 -0.96 5.72 -11.41
CA GLY A 143 -2.18 6.18 -12.09
C GLY A 143 -1.86 7.23 -13.14
N THR A 144 -2.69 7.36 -14.17
CA THR A 144 -2.62 8.48 -15.12
C THR A 144 -3.66 9.55 -14.77
N LEU A 145 -3.48 10.76 -15.26
CA LEU A 145 -4.46 11.85 -15.08
C LEU A 145 -5.80 11.52 -15.76
N GLU A 146 -5.73 10.85 -16.91
CA GLU A 146 -6.89 10.52 -17.74
C GLU A 146 -7.74 9.39 -17.12
N THR A 147 -7.13 8.47 -16.43
CA THR A 147 -7.81 7.29 -15.90
C THR A 147 -8.19 7.46 -14.44
N LYS A 148 -8.29 8.59 -13.82
CA LYS A 148 -8.59 8.75 -12.38
C LYS A 148 -8.09 7.55 -11.51
N GLY A 149 -7.02 6.88 -12.02
CA GLY A 149 -6.54 5.61 -11.49
C GLY A 149 -6.08 5.73 -10.05
N VAL A 150 -5.86 4.60 -9.46
CA VAL A 150 -5.41 4.48 -8.08
C VAL A 150 -4.13 5.31 -7.85
N ARG A 151 -4.23 6.31 -7.00
CA ARG A 151 -3.13 7.20 -6.59
C ARG A 151 -2.77 6.92 -5.14
N MET A 152 -2.00 5.87 -4.94
CA MET A 152 -1.74 5.32 -3.62
C MET A 152 -0.97 6.27 -2.68
N GLU A 153 -0.25 7.25 -3.22
CA GLU A 153 0.36 8.32 -2.41
C GLU A 153 -0.68 9.16 -1.66
N ARG A 154 -1.95 9.16 -2.08
CA ARG A 154 -3.04 9.80 -1.35
C ARG A 154 -3.39 9.05 -0.07
N VAL A 155 -3.32 7.73 -0.08
CA VAL A 155 -3.46 6.92 1.15
C VAL A 155 -2.38 7.31 2.16
N ILE A 156 -1.11 7.38 1.71
CA ILE A 156 -0.01 7.78 2.59
C ILE A 156 -0.20 9.19 3.12
N LYS A 157 -0.72 10.11 2.29
CA LYS A 157 -0.96 11.50 2.69
C LYS A 157 -1.98 11.62 3.84
N GLU A 158 -3.04 10.80 3.83
CA GLU A 158 -4.03 10.77 4.93
C GLU A 158 -3.45 10.16 6.22
N LEU A 159 -2.40 9.35 6.11
CA LEU A 159 -1.84 8.60 7.24
C LEU A 159 -0.55 9.21 7.81
N MET A 160 0.15 10.08 7.07
CA MET A 160 1.46 10.59 7.49
C MET A 160 1.36 11.56 8.68
N ALA A 161 2.35 11.50 9.57
CA ALA A 161 2.41 12.37 10.76
C ALA A 161 2.69 13.83 10.41
N GLU A 162 3.32 14.11 9.25
CA GLU A 162 3.74 15.44 8.84
C GLU A 162 3.13 15.82 7.47
N PRO A 163 1.80 16.01 7.35
CA PRO A 163 1.13 16.24 6.06
C PRO A 163 1.58 17.51 5.33
N LEU A 164 2.10 18.52 6.04
CA LEU A 164 2.65 19.73 5.43
C LEU A 164 3.94 19.48 4.65
N ARG A 165 4.64 18.39 4.92
CA ARG A 165 5.84 17.95 4.20
C ARG A 165 5.54 17.01 3.02
N ALA A 166 4.28 16.84 2.64
CA ALA A 166 3.90 15.94 1.56
C ALA A 166 4.67 16.20 0.25
N LYS A 167 4.93 17.47 -0.09
CA LYS A 167 5.73 17.82 -1.29
C LYS A 167 7.16 17.28 -1.27
N GLU A 168 7.77 17.19 -0.11
CA GLU A 168 9.12 16.68 0.08
C GLU A 168 9.16 15.15 0.18
N LEU A 169 8.14 14.60 0.82
CA LEU A 169 8.15 13.21 1.26
C LEU A 169 7.47 12.25 0.29
N LEU A 170 6.47 12.72 -0.49
CA LEU A 170 5.66 11.88 -1.36
C LEU A 170 5.88 12.19 -2.84
N VAL A 171 5.57 11.23 -3.68
CA VAL A 171 5.54 11.41 -5.13
C VAL A 171 4.31 12.20 -5.57
N ARG A 172 4.36 12.80 -6.75
CA ARG A 172 3.20 13.41 -7.45
C ARG A 172 2.47 14.49 -6.64
N GLN A 173 3.22 15.35 -5.95
CA GLN A 173 2.66 16.46 -5.14
C GLN A 173 2.72 17.82 -5.84
N GLU A 174 3.11 17.90 -7.14
CA GLU A 174 3.28 19.13 -7.89
C GLU A 174 2.71 19.08 -9.29
N GLY A 175 2.54 20.25 -9.92
CA GLY A 175 2.12 20.41 -11.32
C GLY A 175 0.77 19.75 -11.60
N LYS A 176 0.70 19.02 -12.69
CA LYS A 176 -0.52 18.34 -13.15
C LYS A 176 -1.15 17.34 -12.17
N TRP A 177 -0.42 16.93 -11.15
CA TRP A 177 -0.89 15.94 -10.16
C TRP A 177 -1.71 16.54 -9.01
N VAL A 178 -1.73 17.86 -8.88
CA VAL A 178 -2.39 18.57 -7.76
C VAL A 178 -3.74 19.16 -8.16
N GLN A 179 -4.14 18.99 -9.43
CA GLN A 179 -5.43 19.44 -9.96
C GLN A 179 -6.57 18.47 -9.64
#